data_38809acd719cb06234a3391758f5a13f
#
_entry.id   38809acd719cb06234a3391758f5a13f
#
_cell.length_a   1.000
_cell.length_b   1.000
_cell.length_c   1.000
_cell.angle_alpha   90.00
_cell.angle_beta   90.00
_cell.angle_gamma   90.00
#
_symmetry.space_group_name_H-M   'P 1'
#
loop_
_entity.id
_entity.type
_entity.pdbx_description
1 polymer ?
#
loop_
_entity_poly.entity_id
_entity_poly.type
_entity_poly.pdbx_seq_one_letter_code
_entity_poly.pdbx_strand_id
1 'polypeptide(L)'
;MTEEQLEAKKKNAGEKVVSMKRCDDYHDYKERRMYMITLEVEGRLPVFGHLEGDAFAEKGSKDEPRIVLSELGKAVENEWFAIPRFFPQIEIRALQMMPDHFHGILFVKTPLPMHLGHVISGFKTGCRKALRVMWDRQTDVATQSQPTEKSQRTGEPPHTPSLTAREQADARQANKQADARQAQEQLGSRQAQEQSGSRQATVVPSLSIGSLSRSLFAKGYNDLILRSYDELATWENYLRDNPRRLLMKRARPKWLLPTFGLHIGSYQFSAIGNLDLLSAPWRLAVRMSRRMTDAEIKKAVVYYLEAARRGAVLVSPAISPGEKQVMRAAFNEGLPTIVIMENGFTPFSKPHGEQFYACGKGVLLMLSPFEHHNEKRKVTAEQCKQMNLMALEI
;
A
#
# COMPACT_ATOMS: atom_id res chain seq x y z
N MET A 1 9.95 -14.57 37.84
CA MET A 1 9.20 -13.31 37.73
C MET A 1 7.85 -13.58 38.35
N THR A 2 7.50 -12.89 39.42
CA THR A 2 6.22 -13.10 40.14
C THR A 2 5.07 -12.45 39.37
N GLU A 3 3.82 -12.93 39.60
CA GLU A 3 2.61 -12.36 38.95
C GLU A 3 2.50 -10.85 39.20
N GLU A 4 2.83 -10.36 40.39
CA GLU A 4 2.88 -8.93 40.71
C GLU A 4 3.88 -8.14 39.85
N GLN A 5 5.04 -8.72 39.54
CA GLN A 5 6.02 -8.10 38.66
C GLN A 5 5.53 -8.05 37.21
N LEU A 6 4.72 -9.02 36.79
CA LEU A 6 4.09 -9.08 35.48
C LEU A 6 2.97 -8.02 35.35
N GLU A 7 2.15 -7.87 36.39
CA GLU A 7 1.10 -6.84 36.44
C GLU A 7 1.68 -5.41 36.52
N ALA A 8 2.73 -5.19 37.31
CA ALA A 8 3.42 -3.91 37.33
C ALA A 8 4.05 -3.56 35.99
N LYS A 9 4.58 -4.55 35.26
CA LYS A 9 5.07 -4.37 33.89
C LYS A 9 3.95 -4.04 32.90
N LYS A 10 2.77 -4.65 33.04
CA LYS A 10 1.58 -4.35 32.22
C LYS A 10 1.06 -2.94 32.50
N LYS A 11 1.05 -2.51 33.75
CA LYS A 11 0.58 -1.19 34.18
C LYS A 11 1.50 -0.04 33.74
N ASN A 12 2.81 -0.29 33.69
CA ASN A 12 3.82 0.68 33.21
C ASN A 12 4.03 0.66 31.69
N ALA A 13 3.40 -0.27 30.96
CA ALA A 13 3.58 -0.41 29.51
C ALA A 13 2.83 0.63 28.69
N GLY A 14 2.02 1.52 29.30
CA GLY A 14 1.18 2.50 28.59
C GLY A 14 0.17 1.82 27.66
N GLU A 15 -0.84 2.55 27.20
CA GLU A 15 -1.72 2.08 26.12
C GLU A 15 -0.88 1.59 24.94
N LYS A 16 -1.04 0.30 24.59
CA LYS A 16 -0.41 -0.25 23.39
C LYS A 16 -0.98 0.49 22.19
N VAL A 17 -0.32 1.56 21.77
CA VAL A 17 -0.49 2.08 20.41
C VAL A 17 -0.35 0.87 19.49
N VAL A 18 -1.33 0.66 18.59
CA VAL A 18 -1.33 -0.45 17.63
C VAL A 18 -0.13 -0.26 16.70
N SER A 19 1.04 -0.57 17.22
CA SER A 19 2.29 -0.61 16.46
C SER A 19 2.45 -2.03 15.94
N MET A 20 2.90 -2.14 14.72
CA MET A 20 3.27 -3.33 13.99
C MET A 20 3.33 -4.59 14.85
N LYS A 21 2.32 -5.48 14.68
CA LYS A 21 2.21 -6.72 15.45
C LYS A 21 3.13 -7.77 14.86
N ARG A 22 3.82 -8.52 15.70
CA ARG A 22 4.43 -9.79 15.30
C ARG A 22 3.33 -10.76 14.87
N CYS A 23 3.64 -11.60 13.89
CA CYS A 23 2.69 -12.54 13.33
C CYS A 23 2.26 -13.59 14.36
N ASP A 24 3.18 -14.02 15.24
CA ASP A 24 2.94 -15.08 16.23
C ASP A 24 3.74 -14.82 17.51
N ASP A 25 3.04 -14.63 18.63
CA ASP A 25 3.64 -14.41 19.95
C ASP A 25 4.24 -15.70 20.54
N TYR A 26 3.86 -16.88 20.02
CA TYR A 26 4.32 -18.20 20.49
C TYR A 26 5.41 -18.81 19.61
N HIS A 27 5.73 -18.20 18.47
CA HIS A 27 6.74 -18.69 17.55
C HIS A 27 8.17 -18.44 18.07
N ASP A 28 9.05 -19.47 17.97
CA ASP A 28 10.47 -19.28 18.24
C ASP A 28 11.19 -18.65 17.03
N TYR A 29 11.39 -17.36 17.09
CA TYR A 29 12.05 -16.56 16.05
C TYR A 29 13.56 -16.84 15.88
N LYS A 30 14.07 -17.89 16.50
CA LYS A 30 15.43 -18.43 16.26
C LYS A 30 15.44 -19.56 15.27
N GLU A 31 14.30 -20.22 15.05
CA GLU A 31 14.20 -21.41 14.23
C GLU A 31 14.50 -21.16 12.75
N ARG A 32 14.84 -22.27 12.05
CA ARG A 32 14.96 -22.29 10.59
C ARG A 32 13.62 -21.99 9.94
N ARG A 33 13.47 -20.77 9.41
CA ARG A 33 12.23 -20.28 8.77
C ARG A 33 12.52 -19.15 7.77
N MET A 34 11.56 -18.91 6.90
CA MET A 34 11.54 -17.72 6.03
C MET A 34 10.62 -16.69 6.66
N TYR A 35 11.08 -15.44 6.67
CA TYR A 35 10.35 -14.31 7.25
C TYR A 35 10.30 -13.16 6.23
N MET A 36 9.11 -12.65 5.97
CA MET A 36 8.95 -11.35 5.31
C MET A 36 8.85 -10.27 6.38
N ILE A 37 9.80 -9.35 6.36
CA ILE A 37 9.90 -8.23 7.30
C ILE A 37 9.45 -6.96 6.60
N THR A 38 8.57 -6.20 7.24
CA THR A 38 8.18 -4.86 6.80
C THR A 38 8.66 -3.84 7.81
N LEU A 39 9.41 -2.85 7.32
CA LEU A 39 9.89 -1.71 8.10
C LEU A 39 9.40 -0.42 7.49
N GLU A 40 8.74 0.39 8.30
CA GLU A 40 8.22 1.71 7.91
C GLU A 40 9.11 2.83 8.41
N VAL A 41 9.27 3.86 7.60
CA VAL A 41 9.90 5.12 8.03
C VAL A 41 9.03 5.79 9.07
N GLU A 42 9.64 6.42 10.07
CA GLU A 42 8.93 7.21 11.08
C GLU A 42 8.10 8.30 10.39
N GLY A 43 6.81 8.36 10.72
CA GLY A 43 5.87 9.29 10.10
C GLY A 43 5.57 9.02 8.61
N ARG A 44 5.96 7.85 8.06
CA ARG A 44 5.72 7.47 6.66
C ARG A 44 6.30 8.46 5.65
N LEU A 45 7.41 9.09 5.98
CA LEU A 45 8.08 10.05 5.11
C LEU A 45 8.72 9.32 3.90
N PRO A 46 8.54 9.80 2.66
CA PRO A 46 9.05 9.14 1.45
C PRO A 46 10.54 9.44 1.21
N VAL A 47 11.41 9.01 2.12
CA VAL A 47 12.85 9.34 2.12
C VAL A 47 13.72 8.32 1.37
N PHE A 48 13.20 7.13 1.05
CA PHE A 48 13.98 6.10 0.37
C PHE A 48 14.05 6.26 -1.14
N GLY A 49 13.23 7.14 -1.72
CA GLY A 49 13.22 7.37 -3.15
C GLY A 49 11.85 7.79 -3.67
N HIS A 50 11.72 7.78 -4.98
CA HIS A 50 10.47 8.13 -5.64
C HIS A 50 10.07 7.05 -6.65
N LEU A 51 8.79 7.08 -7.02
CA LEU A 51 8.18 6.12 -7.91
C LEU A 51 8.17 6.68 -9.33
N GLU A 52 8.69 5.92 -10.28
CA GLU A 52 8.70 6.21 -11.71
C GLU A 52 8.02 5.11 -12.51
N GLY A 53 7.63 5.43 -13.75
CA GLY A 53 7.07 4.50 -14.72
C GLY A 53 5.58 4.72 -14.97
N ASP A 54 5.00 3.82 -15.76
CA ASP A 54 3.57 3.78 -16.06
C ASP A 54 2.94 2.53 -15.46
N ALA A 55 1.83 2.72 -14.71
CA ALA A 55 1.08 1.62 -14.09
C ALA A 55 0.65 0.53 -15.08
N PHE A 56 0.45 0.91 -16.34
CA PHE A 56 -0.08 0.04 -17.41
C PHE A 56 1.00 -0.46 -18.37
N ALA A 57 2.26 -0.02 -18.20
CA ALA A 57 3.37 -0.50 -19.00
C ALA A 57 3.55 -2.02 -18.90
N GLU A 58 3.99 -2.64 -19.97
CA GLU A 58 4.31 -4.07 -19.99
C GLU A 58 5.45 -4.40 -19.05
N LYS A 59 5.43 -5.62 -18.49
CA LYS A 59 6.53 -6.11 -17.66
C LYS A 59 7.80 -6.22 -18.49
N GLY A 60 8.93 -5.74 -17.93
CA GLY A 60 10.22 -5.73 -18.62
C GLY A 60 10.41 -4.57 -19.59
N SER A 61 9.41 -3.69 -19.79
CA SER A 61 9.60 -2.48 -20.60
C SER A 61 10.36 -1.41 -19.82
N LYS A 62 10.93 -0.41 -20.54
CA LYS A 62 11.63 0.73 -19.92
C LYS A 62 10.76 1.57 -19.00
N ASP A 63 9.44 1.59 -19.28
CA ASP A 63 8.44 2.35 -18.55
C ASP A 63 7.78 1.51 -17.43
N GLU A 64 8.30 0.29 -17.17
CA GLU A 64 7.83 -0.53 -16.06
C GLU A 64 7.97 0.23 -14.72
N PRO A 65 6.94 0.20 -13.86
CA PRO A 65 6.98 0.84 -12.57
C PRO A 65 8.14 0.40 -11.69
N ARG A 66 8.92 1.36 -11.21
CA ARG A 66 10.08 1.11 -10.35
C ARG A 66 10.26 2.20 -9.31
N ILE A 67 10.99 1.91 -8.27
CA ILE A 67 11.46 2.89 -7.30
C ILE A 67 12.87 3.32 -7.67
N VAL A 68 13.05 4.62 -7.90
CA VAL A 68 14.37 5.24 -8.04
C VAL A 68 14.83 5.64 -6.64
N LEU A 69 15.84 4.93 -6.14
CA LEU A 69 16.33 5.10 -4.78
C LEU A 69 17.06 6.42 -4.59
N SER A 70 16.80 7.07 -3.47
CA SER A 70 17.64 8.15 -2.94
C SER A 70 18.97 7.58 -2.43
N GLU A 71 19.93 8.45 -2.11
CA GLU A 71 21.17 8.02 -1.47
C GLU A 71 20.91 7.30 -0.14
N LEU A 72 19.94 7.76 0.65
CA LEU A 72 19.51 7.09 1.87
C LEU A 72 18.88 5.72 1.57
N GLY A 73 18.05 5.64 0.53
CA GLY A 73 17.46 4.37 0.08
C GLY A 73 18.53 3.34 -0.29
N LYS A 74 19.54 3.74 -1.06
CA LYS A 74 20.69 2.89 -1.40
C LYS A 74 21.50 2.47 -0.17
N ALA A 75 21.71 3.37 0.78
CA ALA A 75 22.41 3.04 2.02
C ALA A 75 21.64 2.00 2.86
N VAL A 76 20.31 2.14 2.97
CA VAL A 76 19.45 1.18 3.67
C VAL A 76 19.43 -0.18 2.95
N GLU A 77 19.37 -0.19 1.63
CA GLU A 77 19.48 -1.41 0.81
C GLU A 77 20.81 -2.13 1.05
N ASN A 78 21.92 -1.42 1.05
CA ASN A 78 23.26 -1.98 1.33
C ASN A 78 23.34 -2.57 2.74
N GLU A 79 22.78 -1.91 3.75
CA GLU A 79 22.74 -2.43 5.12
C GLU A 79 21.90 -3.72 5.22
N TRP A 80 20.81 -3.84 4.44
CA TRP A 80 20.00 -5.06 4.40
C TRP A 80 20.79 -6.22 3.82
N PHE A 81 21.48 -6.03 2.71
CA PHE A 81 22.33 -7.05 2.10
C PHE A 81 23.61 -7.34 2.90
N ALA A 82 23.97 -6.49 3.85
CA ALA A 82 25.08 -6.73 4.76
C ALA A 82 24.73 -7.64 5.96
N ILE A 83 23.45 -7.91 6.23
CA ILE A 83 23.02 -8.76 7.36
C ILE A 83 23.77 -10.11 7.42
N PRO A 84 23.95 -10.86 6.30
CA PRO A 84 24.64 -12.15 6.32
C PRO A 84 26.12 -12.08 6.74
N ARG A 85 26.76 -10.90 6.65
CA ARG A 85 28.14 -10.70 7.13
C ARG A 85 28.26 -10.83 8.64
N PHE A 86 27.20 -10.43 9.37
CA PHE A 86 27.14 -10.49 10.82
C PHE A 86 26.40 -11.74 11.32
N PHE A 87 25.50 -12.26 10.50
CA PHE A 87 24.67 -13.43 10.78
C PHE A 87 24.73 -14.43 9.62
N PRO A 88 25.79 -15.25 9.51
CA PRO A 88 25.97 -16.21 8.40
C PRO A 88 24.84 -17.24 8.30
N GLN A 89 24.04 -17.39 9.36
CA GLN A 89 22.84 -18.22 9.40
C GLN A 89 21.71 -17.68 8.53
N ILE A 90 21.76 -16.40 8.13
CA ILE A 90 20.72 -15.72 7.36
C ILE A 90 21.13 -15.64 5.89
N GLU A 91 20.16 -15.87 5.01
CA GLU A 91 20.23 -15.63 3.58
C GLU A 91 19.15 -14.61 3.20
N ILE A 92 19.52 -13.59 2.43
CA ILE A 92 18.57 -12.62 1.89
C ILE A 92 17.96 -13.21 0.62
N ARG A 93 16.61 -13.31 0.58
CA ARG A 93 15.87 -13.84 -0.56
C ARG A 93 15.35 -12.75 -1.48
N ALA A 94 14.75 -11.71 -0.90
CA ALA A 94 14.20 -10.60 -1.66
C ALA A 94 14.24 -9.31 -0.86
N LEU A 95 14.24 -8.19 -1.59
CA LEU A 95 14.04 -6.84 -1.05
C LEU A 95 13.23 -6.03 -2.05
N GLN A 96 12.21 -5.35 -1.57
CA GLN A 96 11.47 -4.35 -2.34
C GLN A 96 11.42 -3.06 -1.54
N MET A 97 12.19 -2.09 -1.99
CA MET A 97 12.15 -0.72 -1.46
C MET A 97 10.91 0.00 -1.98
N MET A 98 10.24 0.74 -1.11
CA MET A 98 9.16 1.67 -1.41
C MET A 98 9.57 3.06 -0.90
N PRO A 99 8.90 4.15 -1.29
CA PRO A 99 9.34 5.48 -0.89
C PRO A 99 9.41 5.69 0.63
N ASP A 100 8.51 5.11 1.40
CA ASP A 100 8.30 5.35 2.84
C ASP A 100 8.41 4.08 3.71
N HIS A 101 8.74 2.96 3.12
CA HIS A 101 8.91 1.66 3.79
C HIS A 101 9.67 0.69 2.88
N PHE A 102 9.98 -0.50 3.40
CA PHE A 102 10.41 -1.60 2.55
C PHE A 102 9.88 -2.95 3.06
N HIS A 103 9.88 -3.92 2.17
CA HIS A 103 9.64 -5.32 2.47
C HIS A 103 10.88 -6.12 2.12
N GLY A 104 11.39 -6.90 3.06
CA GLY A 104 12.52 -7.78 2.82
C GLY A 104 12.19 -9.21 3.23
N ILE A 105 12.56 -10.20 2.40
CA ILE A 105 12.43 -11.61 2.75
C ILE A 105 13.81 -12.15 3.10
N LEU A 106 13.92 -12.73 4.28
CA LEU A 106 15.11 -13.42 4.75
C LEU A 106 14.80 -14.86 5.12
N PHE A 107 15.79 -15.73 4.94
CA PHE A 107 15.74 -17.12 5.31
C PHE A 107 16.77 -17.41 6.39
N VAL A 108 16.32 -17.83 7.56
CA VAL A 108 17.15 -18.41 8.63
C VAL A 108 17.43 -19.86 8.26
N LYS A 109 18.63 -20.13 7.75
CA LYS A 109 19.05 -21.46 7.26
C LYS A 109 19.32 -22.45 8.41
N THR A 110 19.92 -21.94 9.47
CA THR A 110 20.24 -22.67 10.71
C THR A 110 19.83 -21.80 11.90
N PRO A 111 19.49 -22.42 13.06
CA PRO A 111 19.01 -21.67 14.22
C PRO A 111 19.93 -20.51 14.60
N LEU A 112 19.31 -19.37 14.89
CA LEU A 112 20.00 -18.17 15.33
C LEU A 112 20.44 -18.29 16.79
N PRO A 113 21.61 -17.74 17.17
CA PRO A 113 22.04 -17.69 18.57
C PRO A 113 21.16 -16.76 19.42
N MET A 114 20.41 -15.85 18.77
CA MET A 114 19.53 -14.87 19.41
C MET A 114 18.25 -14.70 18.61
N HIS A 115 17.23 -14.10 19.24
CA HIS A 115 15.96 -13.80 18.62
C HIS A 115 16.12 -12.88 17.40
N LEU A 116 15.38 -13.13 16.29
CA LEU A 116 15.41 -12.36 15.04
C LEU A 116 15.27 -10.85 15.25
N GLY A 117 14.51 -10.44 16.28
CA GLY A 117 14.38 -9.03 16.67
C GLY A 117 15.71 -8.33 16.95
N HIS A 118 16.73 -9.04 17.43
CA HIS A 118 18.08 -8.47 17.62
C HIS A 118 18.79 -8.23 16.30
N VAL A 119 18.60 -9.12 15.31
CA VAL A 119 19.10 -8.93 13.94
C VAL A 119 18.52 -7.66 13.34
N ILE A 120 17.18 -7.50 13.42
CA ILE A 120 16.49 -6.31 12.91
C ILE A 120 16.88 -5.04 13.67
N SER A 121 17.12 -5.13 14.99
CA SER A 121 17.65 -4.01 15.77
C SER A 121 19.05 -3.60 15.35
N GLY A 122 19.92 -4.58 15.07
CA GLY A 122 21.26 -4.36 14.52
C GLY A 122 21.23 -3.66 13.17
N PHE A 123 20.39 -4.15 12.25
CA PHE A 123 20.13 -3.53 10.97
C PHE A 123 19.67 -2.05 11.11
N LYS A 124 18.67 -1.77 11.95
CA LYS A 124 18.20 -0.41 12.22
C LYS A 124 19.33 0.50 12.75
N THR A 125 20.24 -0.07 13.55
CA THR A 125 21.40 0.68 14.08
C THR A 125 22.39 1.00 12.96
N GLY A 126 22.65 0.07 12.04
CA GLY A 126 23.47 0.31 10.83
C GLY A 126 22.90 1.45 9.98
N CYS A 127 21.61 1.38 9.65
CA CYS A 127 20.93 2.42 8.89
C CYS A 127 21.01 3.81 9.56
N ARG A 128 20.92 3.86 10.89
CA ARG A 128 21.06 5.14 11.65
C ARG A 128 22.47 5.70 11.54
N LYS A 129 23.49 4.84 11.59
CA LYS A 129 24.89 5.28 11.38
C LYS A 129 25.09 5.83 9.97
N ALA A 130 24.57 5.13 8.95
CA ALA A 130 24.63 5.59 7.56
C ALA A 130 23.94 6.97 7.39
N LEU A 131 22.74 7.15 7.95
CA LEU A 131 22.04 8.43 7.95
C LEU A 131 22.87 9.54 8.59
N ARG A 132 23.50 9.29 9.74
CA ARG A 132 24.36 10.26 10.41
C ARG A 132 25.55 10.68 9.56
N VAL A 133 26.24 9.73 8.94
CA VAL A 133 27.40 10.05 8.04
C VAL A 133 26.95 10.91 6.86
N MET A 134 25.78 10.65 6.31
CA MET A 134 25.21 11.48 5.22
C MET A 134 24.88 12.89 5.70
N TRP A 135 24.35 13.03 6.91
CA TRP A 135 24.06 14.31 7.53
C TRP A 135 25.30 15.15 7.74
N ASP A 136 26.33 14.56 8.36
CA ASP A 136 27.59 15.25 8.67
C ASP A 136 28.23 15.78 7.38
N ARG A 137 28.21 15.00 6.28
CA ARG A 137 28.71 15.44 4.95
C ARG A 137 27.94 16.63 4.37
N GLN A 138 26.61 16.67 4.53
CA GLN A 138 25.78 17.79 4.03
C GLN A 138 26.03 19.07 4.81
N THR A 139 26.26 18.99 6.11
CA THR A 139 26.57 20.15 6.96
C THR A 139 27.96 20.72 6.64
N ASP A 140 28.95 19.86 6.37
CA ASP A 140 30.31 20.30 6.00
C ASP A 140 30.30 21.04 4.64
N VAL A 141 29.55 20.56 3.66
CA VAL A 141 29.41 21.23 2.35
C VAL A 141 28.69 22.58 2.48
N ALA A 142 27.66 22.67 3.31
CA ALA A 142 26.92 23.91 3.54
C ALA A 142 27.78 24.96 4.26
N THR A 143 28.68 24.53 5.16
CA THR A 143 29.58 25.41 5.90
C THR A 143 30.71 25.95 5.02
N GLN A 144 31.17 25.17 4.04
CA GLN A 144 32.21 25.59 3.07
C GLN A 144 31.71 26.52 1.98
N SER A 145 30.39 26.63 1.80
CA SER A 145 29.76 27.43 0.73
C SER A 145 29.39 28.86 1.16
N GLN A 146 29.67 29.27 2.38
CA GLN A 146 29.46 30.66 2.82
C GLN A 146 30.73 31.49 2.57
N PRO A 147 30.62 32.59 1.79
CA PRO A 147 31.74 33.55 1.66
C PRO A 147 32.01 34.18 3.02
N THR A 148 33.27 34.13 3.44
CA THR A 148 33.74 34.83 4.62
C THR A 148 33.69 36.34 4.41
N GLU A 149 32.59 37.00 4.71
CA GLU A 149 32.59 38.43 4.98
C GLU A 149 33.12 38.69 6.37
N LYS A 150 34.40 39.07 6.42
CA LYS A 150 35.00 39.66 7.59
C LYS A 150 34.39 41.06 7.78
N SER A 151 33.39 41.19 8.64
CA SER A 151 32.95 42.48 9.19
C SER A 151 33.42 42.58 10.62
N GLN A 152 34.43 43.43 10.81
CA GLN A 152 34.81 43.95 12.14
C GLN A 152 33.66 44.82 12.65
N ARG A 153 33.07 44.44 13.78
CA ARG A 153 32.31 45.33 14.63
C ARG A 153 32.61 45.01 16.09
N THR A 154 33.39 45.87 16.70
CA THR A 154 33.47 46.15 18.11
C THR A 154 32.13 46.75 18.57
N GLY A 155 31.48 46.14 19.52
CA GLY A 155 30.27 46.68 20.16
C GLY A 155 29.78 45.74 21.25
N GLU A 156 29.76 46.22 22.48
CA GLU A 156 29.24 45.52 23.66
C GLU A 156 27.81 45.05 23.46
N PRO A 157 27.40 43.90 24.04
CA PRO A 157 26.06 43.41 23.94
C PRO A 157 25.08 44.19 24.81
N PRO A 158 23.91 44.60 24.33
CA PRO A 158 22.87 45.15 25.17
C PRO A 158 22.25 44.05 26.04
N HIS A 159 22.10 44.36 27.34
CA HIS A 159 21.36 43.54 28.30
C HIS A 159 19.88 43.42 27.83
N THR A 160 19.47 42.23 27.45
CA THR A 160 18.06 41.88 27.26
C THR A 160 17.44 41.48 28.60
N PRO A 161 16.30 42.08 29.00
CA PRO A 161 15.60 41.67 30.23
C PRO A 161 15.06 40.25 30.06
N SER A 162 15.24 39.41 31.04
CA SER A 162 14.69 38.07 31.12
C SER A 162 13.16 38.14 31.19
N LEU A 163 12.47 37.56 30.20
CA LEU A 163 11.02 37.39 30.21
C LEU A 163 10.58 36.54 31.43
N THR A 164 9.49 36.96 32.06
CA THR A 164 8.90 36.25 33.20
C THR A 164 8.35 34.88 32.74
N ALA A 165 8.23 33.93 33.68
CA ALA A 165 7.74 32.58 33.42
C ALA A 165 6.34 32.56 32.72
N ARG A 166 5.55 33.61 32.94
CA ARG A 166 4.21 33.79 32.34
C ARG A 166 4.28 34.19 30.87
N GLU A 167 5.18 35.11 30.51
CA GLU A 167 5.41 35.52 29.11
C GLU A 167 6.01 34.38 28.26
N GLN A 168 6.83 33.51 28.88
CA GLN A 168 7.34 32.30 28.21
C GLN A 168 6.24 31.26 27.98
N ALA A 169 5.25 31.14 28.88
CA ALA A 169 4.11 30.24 28.70
C ALA A 169 3.17 30.72 27.60
N ASP A 170 2.88 32.01 27.55
CA ASP A 170 2.02 32.63 26.56
C ASP A 170 2.66 32.56 25.15
N ALA A 171 3.97 32.77 25.04
CA ALA A 171 4.71 32.59 23.79
C ALA A 171 4.70 31.13 23.27
N ARG A 172 4.77 30.16 24.18
CA ARG A 172 4.67 28.74 23.85
C ARG A 172 3.27 28.32 23.39
N GLN A 173 2.24 28.96 23.96
CA GLN A 173 0.85 28.71 23.56
C GLN A 173 0.50 29.34 22.21
N ALA A 174 1.01 30.55 21.95
CA ALA A 174 0.88 31.21 20.64
C ALA A 174 1.59 30.44 19.53
N ASN A 175 2.81 29.93 19.77
CA ASN A 175 3.53 29.08 18.80
C ASN A 175 2.78 27.77 18.52
N LYS A 176 2.21 27.11 19.53
CA LYS A 176 1.39 25.90 19.29
C LYS A 176 0.15 26.16 18.46
N GLN A 177 -0.49 27.32 18.60
CA GLN A 177 -1.65 27.70 17.77
C GLN A 177 -1.25 28.08 16.36
N ALA A 178 -0.08 28.70 16.16
CA ALA A 178 0.46 29.02 14.83
C ALA A 178 0.83 27.72 14.07
N ASP A 179 1.47 26.76 14.73
CA ASP A 179 1.83 25.46 14.14
C ASP A 179 0.58 24.65 13.77
N ALA A 180 -0.49 24.69 14.59
CA ALA A 180 -1.76 24.03 14.29
C ALA A 180 -2.49 24.66 13.09
N ARG A 181 -2.43 25.99 12.92
CA ARG A 181 -3.00 26.70 11.75
C ARG A 181 -2.22 26.42 10.48
N GLN A 182 -0.89 26.41 10.52
CA GLN A 182 -0.06 26.04 9.39
C GLN A 182 -0.26 24.58 8.96
N ALA A 183 -0.45 23.66 9.90
CA ALA A 183 -0.76 22.26 9.60
C ALA A 183 -2.12 22.11 8.92
N GLN A 184 -3.12 22.90 9.30
CA GLN A 184 -4.47 22.90 8.71
C GLN A 184 -4.51 23.52 7.32
N GLU A 185 -3.76 24.62 7.07
CA GLU A 185 -3.59 25.22 5.75
C GLU A 185 -2.80 24.31 4.79
N GLN A 186 -1.79 23.60 5.27
CA GLN A 186 -1.07 22.59 4.47
C GLN A 186 -1.94 21.37 4.12
N LEU A 187 -2.89 20.99 4.96
CA LEU A 187 -3.85 19.92 4.65
C LEU A 187 -4.85 20.35 3.57
N GLY A 188 -5.35 21.60 3.64
CA GLY A 188 -6.24 22.17 2.64
C GLY A 188 -5.58 22.36 1.27
N SER A 189 -4.32 22.82 1.23
CA SER A 189 -3.58 22.99 -0.02
C SER A 189 -3.17 21.64 -0.66
N ARG A 190 -2.93 20.59 0.13
CA ARG A 190 -2.70 19.23 -0.39
C ARG A 190 -3.95 18.66 -1.06
N GLN A 191 -5.14 18.87 -0.50
CA GLN A 191 -6.41 18.43 -1.11
C GLN A 191 -6.74 19.18 -2.40
N ALA A 192 -6.33 20.43 -2.54
CA ALA A 192 -6.53 21.22 -3.76
C ALA A 192 -5.54 20.87 -4.88
N GLN A 193 -4.29 20.47 -4.56
CA GLN A 193 -3.29 20.04 -5.54
C GLN A 193 -3.53 18.62 -6.09
N GLU A 194 -4.22 17.75 -5.36
CA GLU A 194 -4.60 16.42 -5.86
C GLU A 194 -5.67 16.45 -6.96
N GLN A 195 -6.33 17.59 -7.20
CA GLN A 195 -7.39 17.72 -8.20
C GLN A 195 -6.93 18.27 -9.57
N SER A 196 -5.69 18.73 -9.70
CA SER A 196 -5.15 19.17 -11.00
C SER A 196 -4.14 18.17 -11.54
N GLY A 197 -4.63 17.24 -12.38
CA GLY A 197 -3.80 16.29 -13.10
C GLY A 197 -2.94 16.97 -14.16
N SER A 198 -1.73 17.41 -13.83
CA SER A 198 -0.70 17.74 -14.80
C SER A 198 0.61 17.04 -14.46
N ARG A 199 1.23 16.44 -15.50
CA ARG A 199 2.56 15.83 -15.48
C ARG A 199 3.59 16.84 -14.99
N GLN A 200 3.87 16.90 -13.71
CA GLN A 200 5.05 17.58 -13.20
C GLN A 200 5.84 16.54 -12.37
N ALA A 201 7.11 16.38 -12.75
CA ALA A 201 8.09 15.71 -11.92
C ALA A 201 8.03 16.36 -10.53
N THR A 202 7.60 15.59 -9.54
CA THR A 202 7.47 16.06 -8.17
C THR A 202 8.88 16.33 -7.66
N VAL A 203 9.29 17.60 -7.71
CA VAL A 203 10.46 18.07 -6.97
C VAL A 203 10.22 17.66 -5.53
N VAL A 204 11.02 16.72 -5.03
CA VAL A 204 10.98 16.29 -3.63
C VAL A 204 11.24 17.56 -2.82
N PRO A 205 10.31 18.03 -1.96
CA PRO A 205 10.62 19.14 -1.07
C PRO A 205 11.89 18.74 -0.32
N SER A 206 12.83 19.69 -0.14
CA SER A 206 13.97 19.49 0.75
C SER A 206 13.41 19.34 2.17
N LEU A 207 12.97 18.11 2.47
CA LEU A 207 12.54 17.74 3.81
C LEU A 207 13.71 18.04 4.73
N SER A 208 13.50 18.96 5.66
CA SER A 208 14.47 19.21 6.70
C SER A 208 14.67 17.88 7.44
N ILE A 209 15.79 17.22 7.16
CA ILE A 209 16.19 15.93 7.75
C ILE A 209 16.19 16.01 9.28
N GLY A 210 16.10 17.22 9.84
CA GLY A 210 16.00 17.48 11.28
C GLY A 210 14.89 16.77 12.04
N SER A 211 13.79 16.38 11.38
CA SER A 211 12.72 15.59 11.99
C SER A 211 13.08 14.09 12.15
N LEU A 212 14.01 13.57 11.33
CA LEU A 212 14.48 12.18 11.40
C LEU A 212 15.61 11.97 12.44
N SER A 213 15.99 13.01 13.18
CA SER A 213 17.17 13.01 14.06
C SER A 213 17.14 11.99 15.20
N ARG A 214 15.97 11.43 15.55
CA ARG A 214 15.83 10.44 16.63
C ARG A 214 15.69 9.00 16.16
N SER A 215 14.94 8.74 15.09
CA SER A 215 14.76 7.39 14.55
C SER A 215 14.39 7.45 13.07
N LEU A 216 15.09 6.68 12.23
CA LEU A 216 14.73 6.53 10.81
C LEU A 216 13.46 5.69 10.66
N PHE A 217 13.32 4.64 11.45
CA PHE A 217 12.21 3.71 11.38
C PHE A 217 11.26 3.86 12.55
N ALA A 218 9.99 3.65 12.30
CA ALA A 218 8.96 3.49 13.31
C ALA A 218 9.33 2.39 14.32
N LYS A 219 8.74 2.48 15.52
CA LYS A 219 8.97 1.50 16.59
C LYS A 219 8.43 0.13 16.18
N GLY A 220 9.25 -0.91 16.32
CA GLY A 220 8.88 -2.29 15.96
C GLY A 220 9.12 -2.61 14.48
N TYR A 221 8.53 -3.69 14.02
CA TYR A 221 8.47 -4.14 12.63
C TYR A 221 7.31 -5.11 12.48
N ASN A 222 6.75 -5.23 11.27
CA ASN A 222 5.82 -6.31 10.95
C ASN A 222 6.61 -7.48 10.38
N ASP A 223 6.20 -8.69 10.74
CA ASP A 223 6.71 -9.91 10.15
C ASP A 223 5.58 -10.82 9.68
N LEU A 224 5.89 -11.63 8.69
CA LEU A 224 5.05 -12.72 8.20
C LEU A 224 5.94 -13.95 8.06
N ILE A 225 5.51 -15.07 8.68
CA ILE A 225 6.20 -16.35 8.62
C ILE A 225 5.77 -17.06 7.34
N LEU A 226 6.71 -17.34 6.43
CA LEU A 226 6.46 -18.09 5.21
C LEU A 226 6.67 -19.59 5.49
N ARG A 227 5.68 -20.41 5.12
CA ARG A 227 5.63 -21.83 5.49
C ARG A 227 6.17 -22.75 4.40
N SER A 228 6.16 -22.31 3.15
CA SER A 228 6.58 -23.11 1.99
C SER A 228 7.34 -22.28 0.96
N TYR A 229 8.01 -22.97 0.01
CA TYR A 229 8.64 -22.31 -1.14
C TYR A 229 7.61 -21.76 -2.14
N ASP A 230 6.40 -22.31 -2.20
CA ASP A 230 5.31 -21.78 -3.05
C ASP A 230 4.82 -20.44 -2.49
N GLU A 231 4.72 -20.33 -1.17
CA GLU A 231 4.45 -19.03 -0.53
C GLU A 231 5.57 -18.02 -0.82
N LEU A 232 6.85 -18.44 -0.78
CA LEU A 232 7.98 -17.58 -1.11
C LEU A 232 7.85 -17.02 -2.52
N ALA A 233 7.63 -17.86 -3.53
CA ALA A 233 7.48 -17.41 -4.92
C ALA A 233 6.31 -16.44 -5.10
N THR A 234 5.19 -16.71 -4.42
CA THR A 234 4.02 -15.83 -4.41
C THR A 234 4.34 -14.47 -3.83
N TRP A 235 5.05 -14.42 -2.71
CA TRP A 235 5.42 -13.16 -2.05
C TRP A 235 6.51 -12.40 -2.81
N GLU A 236 7.50 -13.08 -3.39
CA GLU A 236 8.51 -12.44 -4.25
C GLU A 236 7.85 -11.74 -5.45
N ASN A 237 6.89 -12.40 -6.10
CA ASN A 237 6.12 -11.81 -7.20
C ASN A 237 5.29 -10.62 -6.73
N TYR A 238 4.60 -10.74 -5.58
CA TYR A 238 3.84 -9.65 -4.98
C TYR A 238 4.73 -8.44 -4.67
N LEU A 239 5.89 -8.66 -4.08
CA LEU A 239 6.83 -7.59 -3.72
C LEU A 239 7.35 -6.87 -4.97
N ARG A 240 7.76 -7.61 -5.99
CA ARG A 240 8.23 -7.05 -7.27
C ARG A 240 7.18 -6.16 -7.94
N ASP A 241 5.90 -6.49 -7.76
CA ASP A 241 4.79 -5.74 -8.35
C ASP A 241 4.29 -4.57 -7.48
N ASN A 242 4.81 -4.39 -6.27
CA ASN A 242 4.40 -3.30 -5.37
C ASN A 242 4.52 -1.89 -5.97
N PRO A 243 5.58 -1.53 -6.74
CA PRO A 243 5.64 -0.22 -7.41
C PRO A 243 4.46 0.01 -8.35
N ARG A 244 4.10 -0.98 -9.18
CA ARG A 244 2.93 -0.94 -10.07
C ARG A 244 1.63 -0.75 -9.29
N ARG A 245 1.46 -1.54 -8.23
CA ARG A 245 0.27 -1.45 -7.37
C ARG A 245 0.14 -0.08 -6.71
N LEU A 246 1.25 0.53 -6.33
CA LEU A 246 1.26 1.89 -5.76
C LEU A 246 0.86 2.93 -6.81
N LEU A 247 1.39 2.84 -8.05
CA LEU A 247 0.98 3.73 -9.15
C LEU A 247 -0.51 3.61 -9.46
N MET A 248 -1.05 2.39 -9.57
CA MET A 248 -2.47 2.17 -9.79
C MET A 248 -3.34 2.79 -8.71
N LYS A 249 -2.95 2.63 -7.44
CA LYS A 249 -3.67 3.23 -6.31
C LYS A 249 -3.66 4.76 -6.36
N ARG A 250 -2.56 5.37 -6.82
CA ARG A 250 -2.45 6.83 -6.98
C ARG A 250 -3.23 7.34 -8.20
N ALA A 251 -3.17 6.60 -9.30
CA ALA A 251 -3.84 6.99 -10.54
C ALA A 251 -5.37 6.84 -10.47
N ARG A 252 -5.87 5.81 -9.80
CA ARG A 252 -7.29 5.45 -9.78
C ARG A 252 -7.78 5.07 -8.37
N PRO A 253 -7.67 5.96 -7.36
CA PRO A 253 -8.01 5.63 -5.98
C PRO A 253 -9.47 5.22 -5.82
N LYS A 254 -10.41 5.91 -6.51
CA LYS A 254 -11.84 5.65 -6.42
C LYS A 254 -12.25 4.26 -6.95
N TRP A 255 -11.54 3.73 -7.96
CA TRP A 255 -11.87 2.42 -8.52
C TRP A 255 -11.43 1.23 -7.65
N LEU A 256 -10.62 1.49 -6.64
CA LEU A 256 -10.07 0.49 -5.73
C LEU A 256 -10.68 0.56 -4.33
N LEU A 257 -11.67 1.43 -4.15
CA LEU A 257 -12.41 1.60 -2.91
C LEU A 257 -13.90 1.31 -3.13
N PRO A 258 -14.62 0.83 -2.11
CA PRO A 258 -16.05 0.57 -2.23
C PRO A 258 -16.85 1.87 -2.28
N THR A 259 -17.87 1.88 -3.13
CA THR A 259 -18.93 2.89 -3.19
C THR A 259 -20.23 2.24 -2.74
N PHE A 260 -21.01 2.95 -1.92
CA PHE A 260 -22.28 2.45 -1.37
C PHE A 260 -23.45 3.31 -1.82
N GLY A 261 -24.66 2.75 -1.75
CA GLY A 261 -25.88 3.47 -2.05
C GLY A 261 -26.08 3.78 -3.52
N LEU A 262 -25.47 3.03 -4.42
CA LEU A 262 -25.63 3.20 -5.85
C LEU A 262 -26.98 2.66 -6.32
N HIS A 263 -27.85 3.52 -6.85
CA HIS A 263 -29.15 3.13 -7.41
C HIS A 263 -29.03 2.85 -8.91
N ILE A 264 -29.45 1.66 -9.34
CA ILE A 264 -29.52 1.26 -10.76
C ILE A 264 -30.89 0.60 -10.94
N GLY A 265 -31.77 1.17 -11.78
CA GLY A 265 -33.15 0.72 -11.89
C GLY A 265 -33.85 0.72 -10.53
N SER A 266 -34.47 -0.40 -10.19
CA SER A 266 -35.18 -0.60 -8.91
C SER A 266 -34.28 -1.08 -7.76
N TYR A 267 -32.99 -1.29 -7.99
CA TYR A 267 -32.06 -1.91 -7.03
C TYR A 267 -31.04 -0.93 -6.48
N GLN A 268 -30.61 -1.20 -5.26
CA GLN A 268 -29.49 -0.51 -4.62
C GLN A 268 -28.27 -1.44 -4.53
N PHE A 269 -27.10 -0.92 -4.87
CA PHE A 269 -25.86 -1.69 -4.90
C PHE A 269 -24.75 -1.05 -4.06
N SER A 270 -23.86 -1.89 -3.57
CA SER A 270 -22.48 -1.54 -3.26
C SER A 270 -21.58 -1.92 -4.45
N ALA A 271 -20.51 -1.15 -4.72
CA ALA A 271 -19.72 -1.28 -5.92
C ALA A 271 -18.22 -1.14 -5.64
N ILE A 272 -17.37 -1.86 -6.39
CA ILE A 272 -15.92 -1.65 -6.48
C ILE A 272 -15.53 -1.76 -7.95
N GLY A 273 -14.79 -0.80 -8.49
CA GLY A 273 -14.32 -0.78 -9.86
C GLY A 273 -14.69 0.49 -10.61
N ASN A 274 -14.66 0.42 -11.93
CA ASN A 274 -14.95 1.53 -12.81
C ASN A 274 -16.47 1.74 -13.00
N LEU A 275 -17.03 2.74 -12.34
CA LEU A 275 -18.44 3.10 -12.45
C LEU A 275 -18.83 3.63 -13.84
N ASP A 276 -17.87 4.14 -14.64
CA ASP A 276 -18.16 4.65 -15.99
C ASP A 276 -18.65 3.55 -16.93
N LEU A 277 -18.40 2.27 -16.62
CA LEU A 277 -18.93 1.13 -17.37
C LEU A 277 -20.48 1.07 -17.35
N LEU A 278 -21.12 1.66 -16.34
CA LEU A 278 -22.58 1.79 -16.28
C LEU A 278 -23.14 2.78 -17.29
N SER A 279 -22.31 3.71 -17.76
CA SER A 279 -22.68 4.70 -18.77
C SER A 279 -22.36 4.27 -20.19
N ALA A 280 -21.80 3.06 -20.38
CA ALA A 280 -21.50 2.53 -21.71
C ALA A 280 -22.78 2.42 -22.55
N PRO A 281 -22.79 2.85 -23.82
CA PRO A 281 -24.00 2.83 -24.66
C PRO A 281 -24.45 1.42 -25.02
N TRP A 282 -23.55 0.45 -24.95
CA TRP A 282 -23.83 -0.94 -25.26
C TRP A 282 -23.41 -1.85 -24.10
N ARG A 283 -24.39 -2.25 -23.31
CA ARG A 283 -24.25 -3.25 -22.26
C ARG A 283 -24.99 -4.50 -22.66
N LEU A 284 -24.37 -5.66 -22.50
CA LEU A 284 -24.91 -6.94 -22.96
C LEU A 284 -24.97 -7.93 -21.80
N ALA A 285 -26.18 -8.27 -21.36
CA ALA A 285 -26.38 -9.27 -20.32
C ALA A 285 -26.02 -10.66 -20.83
N VAL A 286 -25.08 -11.34 -20.13
CA VAL A 286 -24.71 -12.72 -20.42
C VAL A 286 -25.59 -13.66 -19.62
N ARG A 287 -26.54 -14.32 -20.31
CA ARG A 287 -27.47 -15.30 -19.72
C ARG A 287 -27.38 -16.62 -20.43
N MET A 288 -27.08 -17.67 -19.73
CA MET A 288 -26.93 -19.00 -20.32
C MET A 288 -27.60 -20.07 -19.46
N SER A 289 -28.33 -20.95 -20.12
CA SER A 289 -28.97 -22.09 -19.49
C SER A 289 -27.96 -23.08 -18.91
N ARG A 290 -28.25 -23.64 -17.74
CA ARG A 290 -27.45 -24.73 -17.16
C ARG A 290 -27.52 -26.04 -17.97
N ARG A 291 -28.47 -26.14 -18.94
CA ARG A 291 -28.70 -27.32 -19.78
C ARG A 291 -27.97 -27.23 -21.12
N MET A 292 -27.23 -26.15 -21.38
CA MET A 292 -26.48 -26.02 -22.63
C MET A 292 -25.35 -27.05 -22.68
N THR A 293 -25.16 -27.61 -23.87
CA THR A 293 -24.04 -28.51 -24.20
C THR A 293 -22.73 -27.72 -24.29
N ASP A 294 -21.59 -28.39 -24.15
CA ASP A 294 -20.29 -27.77 -24.32
C ASP A 294 -20.08 -27.12 -25.68
N ALA A 295 -20.66 -27.69 -26.74
CA ALA A 295 -20.59 -27.12 -28.08
C ALA A 295 -21.38 -25.80 -28.18
N GLU A 296 -22.55 -25.72 -27.56
CA GLU A 296 -23.36 -24.49 -27.50
C GLU A 296 -22.67 -23.44 -26.65
N ILE A 297 -22.07 -23.83 -25.50
CA ILE A 297 -21.28 -22.92 -24.65
C ILE A 297 -20.11 -22.34 -25.45
N LYS A 298 -19.36 -23.16 -26.19
CA LYS A 298 -18.24 -22.66 -27.00
C LYS A 298 -18.68 -21.63 -28.04
N LYS A 299 -19.81 -21.88 -28.74
CA LYS A 299 -20.38 -20.91 -29.69
C LYS A 299 -20.80 -19.61 -29.00
N ALA A 300 -21.43 -19.69 -27.82
CA ALA A 300 -21.84 -18.54 -27.08
C ALA A 300 -20.62 -17.72 -26.59
N VAL A 301 -19.55 -18.38 -26.12
CA VAL A 301 -18.29 -17.70 -25.72
C VAL A 301 -17.77 -16.88 -26.89
N VAL A 302 -17.67 -17.43 -28.08
CA VAL A 302 -17.22 -16.70 -29.29
C VAL A 302 -18.12 -15.48 -29.55
N TYR A 303 -19.45 -15.67 -29.56
CA TYR A 303 -20.40 -14.58 -29.78
C TYR A 303 -20.23 -13.41 -28.78
N TYR A 304 -20.19 -13.69 -27.46
CA TYR A 304 -20.06 -12.67 -26.46
C TYR A 304 -18.69 -11.97 -26.50
N LEU A 305 -17.61 -12.70 -26.74
CA LEU A 305 -16.29 -12.12 -26.90
C LEU A 305 -16.18 -11.21 -28.12
N GLU A 306 -16.76 -11.60 -29.25
CA GLU A 306 -16.80 -10.72 -30.42
C GLU A 306 -17.61 -9.45 -30.19
N ALA A 307 -18.74 -9.53 -29.44
CA ALA A 307 -19.49 -8.36 -29.04
C ALA A 307 -18.64 -7.44 -28.10
N ALA A 308 -17.96 -8.03 -27.11
CA ALA A 308 -17.12 -7.29 -26.21
C ALA A 308 -15.92 -6.62 -26.90
N ARG A 309 -15.27 -7.29 -27.85
CA ARG A 309 -14.19 -6.71 -28.68
C ARG A 309 -14.68 -5.55 -29.57
N ARG A 310 -15.97 -5.51 -29.89
CA ARG A 310 -16.62 -4.40 -30.59
C ARG A 310 -17.13 -3.31 -29.68
N GLY A 311 -16.87 -3.40 -28.38
CA GLY A 311 -17.16 -2.35 -27.39
C GLY A 311 -18.36 -2.63 -26.49
N ALA A 312 -18.96 -3.83 -26.52
CA ALA A 312 -19.98 -4.18 -25.54
C ALA A 312 -19.36 -4.40 -24.14
N VAL A 313 -20.03 -3.91 -23.12
CA VAL A 313 -19.73 -4.25 -21.72
C VAL A 313 -20.55 -5.47 -21.35
N LEU A 314 -19.90 -6.58 -21.00
CA LEU A 314 -20.61 -7.79 -20.60
C LEU A 314 -21.07 -7.71 -19.15
N VAL A 315 -22.33 -8.02 -18.90
CA VAL A 315 -22.94 -7.96 -17.55
C VAL A 315 -23.41 -9.34 -17.15
N SER A 316 -22.95 -9.88 -16.02
CA SER A 316 -23.39 -11.18 -15.54
C SER A 316 -23.10 -11.42 -14.04
N PRO A 317 -23.95 -12.18 -13.34
CA PRO A 317 -23.58 -12.75 -12.04
C PRO A 317 -22.67 -13.99 -12.16
N ALA A 318 -22.37 -14.48 -13.37
CA ALA A 318 -21.52 -15.64 -13.65
C ALA A 318 -21.93 -16.88 -12.84
N ILE A 319 -23.21 -17.25 -12.87
CA ILE A 319 -23.78 -18.34 -12.05
C ILE A 319 -23.67 -19.68 -12.79
N SER A 320 -24.15 -19.75 -14.04
CA SER A 320 -24.12 -20.98 -14.83
C SER A 320 -22.71 -21.31 -15.31
N PRO A 321 -22.40 -22.59 -15.65
CA PRO A 321 -21.10 -22.96 -16.20
C PRO A 321 -20.73 -22.15 -17.45
N GLY A 322 -21.69 -21.91 -18.34
CA GLY A 322 -21.48 -21.14 -19.57
C GLY A 322 -21.21 -19.65 -19.27
N GLU A 323 -22.00 -19.01 -18.40
CA GLU A 323 -21.75 -17.63 -17.97
C GLU A 323 -20.34 -17.46 -17.37
N LYS A 324 -19.92 -18.41 -16.50
CA LYS A 324 -18.58 -18.42 -15.94
C LYS A 324 -17.49 -18.49 -17.01
N GLN A 325 -17.69 -19.31 -18.04
CA GLN A 325 -16.71 -19.43 -19.14
C GLN A 325 -16.62 -18.13 -19.94
N VAL A 326 -17.77 -17.53 -20.32
CA VAL A 326 -17.80 -16.25 -21.02
C VAL A 326 -17.11 -15.15 -20.21
N MET A 327 -17.53 -14.97 -18.95
CA MET A 327 -16.98 -13.90 -18.09
C MET A 327 -15.50 -14.11 -17.79
N ARG A 328 -15.05 -15.35 -17.60
CA ARG A 328 -13.62 -15.66 -17.41
C ARG A 328 -12.81 -15.39 -18.67
N ALA A 329 -13.32 -15.76 -19.84
CA ALA A 329 -12.66 -15.51 -21.12
C ALA A 329 -12.54 -14.01 -21.39
N ALA A 330 -13.62 -13.24 -21.18
CA ALA A 330 -13.60 -11.79 -21.31
C ALA A 330 -12.61 -11.13 -20.32
N PHE A 331 -12.60 -11.60 -19.07
CA PHE A 331 -11.67 -11.13 -18.05
C PHE A 331 -10.21 -11.38 -18.43
N ASN A 332 -9.90 -12.58 -18.95
CA ASN A 332 -8.55 -12.95 -19.37
C ASN A 332 -8.05 -12.11 -20.56
N GLU A 333 -8.94 -11.72 -21.46
CA GLU A 333 -8.64 -10.81 -22.57
C GLU A 333 -8.62 -9.32 -22.15
N GLY A 334 -8.96 -9.01 -20.90
CA GLY A 334 -9.01 -7.62 -20.41
C GLY A 334 -10.17 -6.83 -21.03
N LEU A 335 -11.26 -7.49 -21.43
CA LEU A 335 -12.45 -6.86 -21.98
C LEU A 335 -13.35 -6.30 -20.87
N PRO A 336 -14.13 -5.22 -21.14
CA PRO A 336 -14.98 -4.58 -20.16
C PRO A 336 -16.07 -5.50 -19.61
N THR A 337 -16.15 -5.64 -18.29
CA THR A 337 -17.11 -6.51 -17.61
C THR A 337 -17.72 -5.86 -16.37
N ILE A 338 -19.00 -6.12 -16.14
CA ILE A 338 -19.72 -5.82 -14.90
C ILE A 338 -20.12 -7.16 -14.28
N VAL A 339 -19.68 -7.44 -13.07
CA VAL A 339 -19.95 -8.69 -12.36
C VAL A 339 -20.85 -8.41 -11.16
N ILE A 340 -21.99 -9.11 -11.08
CA ILE A 340 -22.87 -9.04 -9.91
C ILE A 340 -22.41 -10.09 -8.90
N MET A 341 -22.01 -9.64 -7.70
CA MET A 341 -21.46 -10.47 -6.64
C MET A 341 -22.53 -10.93 -5.68
N GLU A 342 -22.37 -12.16 -5.17
CA GLU A 342 -23.27 -12.79 -4.20
C GLU A 342 -23.10 -12.29 -2.76
N ASN A 343 -21.99 -11.59 -2.49
CA ASN A 343 -21.66 -11.04 -1.18
C ASN A 343 -21.37 -9.55 -1.29
N GLY A 344 -21.83 -8.77 -0.32
CA GLY A 344 -21.63 -7.33 -0.25
C GLY A 344 -20.22 -6.92 0.08
N PHE A 345 -19.99 -5.61 0.04
CA PHE A 345 -18.70 -5.01 0.41
C PHE A 345 -18.82 -4.32 1.77
N THR A 346 -17.71 -4.31 2.52
CA THR A 346 -17.50 -3.47 3.71
C THR A 346 -16.71 -2.22 3.33
N PRO A 347 -16.69 -1.17 4.16
CA PRO A 347 -15.83 0.00 3.93
C PRO A 347 -14.33 -0.34 3.81
N PHE A 348 -13.92 -1.50 4.30
CA PHE A 348 -12.53 -2.00 4.23
C PHE A 348 -12.27 -2.96 3.07
N SER A 349 -13.31 -3.34 2.31
CA SER A 349 -13.17 -4.23 1.16
C SER A 349 -12.25 -3.61 0.10
N LYS A 350 -11.39 -4.43 -0.49
CA LYS A 350 -10.48 -4.03 -1.56
C LYS A 350 -10.41 -5.15 -2.59
N PRO A 351 -10.33 -4.81 -3.89
CA PRO A 351 -10.07 -5.83 -4.88
C PRO A 351 -8.68 -6.43 -4.66
N HIS A 352 -8.54 -7.72 -4.92
CA HIS A 352 -7.29 -8.47 -4.73
C HIS A 352 -6.95 -9.30 -5.96
N GLY A 353 -5.71 -9.80 -6.02
CA GLY A 353 -5.23 -10.61 -7.13
C GLY A 353 -5.47 -9.92 -8.48
N GLU A 354 -5.98 -10.68 -9.44
CA GLU A 354 -6.28 -10.21 -10.81
C GLU A 354 -7.36 -9.13 -10.85
N GLN A 355 -8.34 -9.17 -9.93
CA GLN A 355 -9.39 -8.15 -9.85
C GLN A 355 -8.83 -6.76 -9.57
N PHE A 356 -7.77 -6.66 -8.75
CA PHE A 356 -7.10 -5.39 -8.48
C PHE A 356 -6.59 -4.73 -9.77
N TYR A 357 -5.98 -5.51 -10.65
CA TYR A 357 -5.46 -5.01 -11.92
C TYR A 357 -6.59 -4.68 -12.90
N ALA A 358 -7.63 -5.51 -12.96
CA ALA A 358 -8.78 -5.26 -13.82
C ALA A 358 -9.55 -4.00 -13.40
N CYS A 359 -9.77 -3.78 -12.09
CA CYS A 359 -10.33 -2.53 -11.58
C CYS A 359 -9.41 -1.34 -11.89
N GLY A 360 -8.10 -1.47 -11.62
CA GLY A 360 -7.13 -0.41 -11.88
C GLY A 360 -7.01 -0.04 -13.37
N LYS A 361 -7.18 -1.01 -14.28
CA LYS A 361 -7.26 -0.79 -15.73
C LYS A 361 -8.61 -0.21 -16.18
N GLY A 362 -9.62 -0.22 -15.32
CA GLY A 362 -10.96 0.26 -15.63
C GLY A 362 -11.83 -0.68 -16.43
N VAL A 363 -11.44 -1.94 -16.56
CA VAL A 363 -12.18 -2.95 -17.32
C VAL A 363 -13.10 -3.83 -16.46
N LEU A 364 -13.12 -3.60 -15.15
CA LEU A 364 -13.96 -4.35 -14.22
C LEU A 364 -14.76 -3.43 -13.32
N LEU A 365 -16.06 -3.72 -13.20
CA LEU A 365 -16.94 -3.22 -12.14
C LEU A 365 -17.58 -4.43 -11.44
N MET A 366 -17.44 -4.49 -10.13
CA MET A 366 -18.10 -5.46 -9.27
C MET A 366 -19.24 -4.75 -8.54
N LEU A 367 -20.44 -5.29 -8.65
CA LEU A 367 -21.67 -4.79 -8.00
C LEU A 367 -22.19 -5.84 -7.03
N SER A 368 -22.68 -5.44 -5.88
CA SER A 368 -23.44 -6.34 -4.99
C SER A 368 -24.67 -5.64 -4.44
N PRO A 369 -25.88 -6.27 -4.58
CA PRO A 369 -27.10 -5.79 -3.97
C PRO A 369 -27.28 -6.30 -2.52
N PHE A 370 -26.35 -7.14 -2.05
CA PHE A 370 -26.47 -7.83 -0.77
C PHE A 370 -25.62 -7.16 0.31
N GLU A 371 -26.01 -7.39 1.56
CA GLU A 371 -25.17 -7.06 2.70
C GLU A 371 -23.96 -8.00 2.79
N HIS A 372 -22.86 -7.50 3.39
CA HIS A 372 -21.67 -8.31 3.61
C HIS A 372 -21.89 -9.35 4.70
N HIS A 373 -21.39 -10.57 4.45
CA HIS A 373 -21.32 -11.64 5.45
C HIS A 373 -19.96 -12.35 5.38
N ASN A 374 -19.46 -12.77 6.54
CA ASN A 374 -18.18 -13.50 6.66
C ASN A 374 -18.35 -15.01 6.48
N GLU A 375 -19.57 -15.52 6.59
CA GLU A 375 -19.88 -16.93 6.46
C GLU A 375 -19.86 -17.37 5.00
N LYS A 376 -19.42 -18.60 4.76
CA LYS A 376 -19.49 -19.21 3.44
C LYS A 376 -20.91 -19.70 3.18
N ARG A 377 -21.73 -18.89 2.52
CA ARG A 377 -23.11 -19.20 2.18
C ARG A 377 -23.24 -19.73 0.77
N LYS A 378 -24.13 -20.70 0.57
CA LYS A 378 -24.50 -21.14 -0.80
C LYS A 378 -25.55 -20.16 -1.34
N VAL A 379 -25.35 -19.72 -2.57
CA VAL A 379 -26.32 -18.89 -3.29
C VAL A 379 -27.61 -19.67 -3.50
N THR A 380 -28.73 -19.11 -3.11
CA THR A 380 -30.06 -19.72 -3.29
C THR A 380 -30.54 -19.58 -4.73
N ALA A 381 -31.51 -20.43 -5.13
CA ALA A 381 -32.11 -20.33 -6.46
C ALA A 381 -32.81 -18.99 -6.68
N GLU A 382 -33.41 -18.41 -5.61
CA GLU A 382 -34.06 -17.11 -5.66
C GLU A 382 -33.06 -15.98 -5.88
N GLN A 383 -31.97 -15.98 -5.13
CA GLN A 383 -30.87 -15.03 -5.36
C GLN A 383 -30.31 -15.12 -6.77
N CYS A 384 -30.14 -16.34 -7.31
CA CYS A 384 -29.72 -16.52 -8.70
C CYS A 384 -30.67 -15.85 -9.70
N LYS A 385 -32.01 -16.01 -9.50
CA LYS A 385 -33.00 -15.37 -10.36
C LYS A 385 -32.94 -13.85 -10.24
N GLN A 386 -32.87 -13.32 -9.02
CA GLN A 386 -32.77 -11.89 -8.77
C GLN A 386 -31.51 -11.29 -9.43
N MET A 387 -30.34 -11.88 -9.24
CA MET A 387 -29.10 -11.39 -9.88
C MET A 387 -29.17 -11.42 -11.41
N ASN A 388 -29.84 -12.42 -11.99
CA ASN A 388 -30.07 -12.47 -13.43
C ASN A 388 -31.05 -11.38 -13.93
N LEU A 389 -32.07 -11.01 -13.14
CA LEU A 389 -32.95 -9.89 -13.48
C LEU A 389 -32.20 -8.56 -13.38
N MET A 390 -31.40 -8.36 -12.32
CA MET A 390 -30.54 -7.18 -12.17
C MET A 390 -29.59 -7.01 -13.36
N ALA A 391 -29.02 -8.11 -13.85
CA ALA A 391 -28.12 -8.06 -15.03
C ALA A 391 -28.82 -7.59 -16.33
N LEU A 392 -30.17 -7.68 -16.40
CA LEU A 392 -30.95 -7.17 -17.52
C LEU A 392 -31.32 -5.67 -17.36
N GLU A 393 -31.39 -5.17 -16.12
CA GLU A 393 -31.67 -3.75 -15.84
C GLU A 393 -30.42 -2.88 -15.92
N ILE A 394 -29.22 -3.50 -15.73
CA ILE A 394 -27.94 -2.84 -15.88
C ILE A 394 -27.58 -2.73 -17.35
#